data_8532f667d74ec16e2ec098c7da5426c5
#
_entry.id   8532f667d74ec16e2ec098c7da5426c5
#
_cell.length_a   1.000
_cell.length_b   1.000
_cell.length_c   1.000
_cell.angle_alpha   90.00
_cell.angle_beta   90.00
_cell.angle_gamma   90.00
#
_symmetry.space_group_name_H-M   'P 1'
#
loop_
_entity.id
_entity.type
_entity.pdbx_description
1 polymer ?
#
loop_
_entity_poly.entity_id
_entity_poly.type
_entity_poly.pdbx_seq_one_letter_code
_entity_poly.pdbx_strand_id
1 'polypeptide(L)'
;MPPPLASTTSSFASDGENYLGPVSATPHLMCERIVDAILPSSLPKGHHRRDERKKDIEVFDIGCNDARVLITACQKYKNVRGVGIEIDPVAANNARNNVRNSKLENRIEIREQDAMTVTDVHRAEYIFLYLLPKGNEKIEKILRERMNDRCRIVCYMFKLPDRLEDDKFWSKRLIKEVAFDDSRKRERKGVDTSRYNRIYVYGSKREMERREKIRKIVRAGVGVAIGIVLRNSMLK
;
A
#
# COMPACT_ATOMS: atom_id res chain seq x y z
N MET A 1 -7.92 16.40 -23.03
CA MET A 1 -7.50 16.46 -21.62
C MET A 1 -8.74 16.34 -20.75
N PRO A 2 -8.83 15.41 -19.80
CA PRO A 2 -9.91 15.43 -18.84
C PRO A 2 -9.74 16.63 -17.91
N PRO A 3 -10.83 17.26 -17.42
CA PRO A 3 -10.78 18.39 -16.53
C PRO A 3 -10.10 18.00 -15.20
N PRO A 4 -9.41 18.94 -14.53
CA PRO A 4 -8.82 18.68 -13.22
C PRO A 4 -9.92 18.36 -12.22
N LEU A 5 -9.76 17.27 -11.48
CA LEU A 5 -10.64 16.88 -10.38
C LEU A 5 -10.61 17.97 -9.32
N ALA A 6 -11.78 18.47 -8.95
CA ALA A 6 -11.94 19.51 -7.95
C ALA A 6 -11.41 19.02 -6.59
N SER A 7 -10.49 19.79 -5.99
CA SER A 7 -10.02 19.56 -4.62
C SER A 7 -11.06 20.14 -3.66
N THR A 8 -11.92 19.31 -3.12
CA THR A 8 -12.78 19.70 -2.00
C THR A 8 -12.05 19.40 -0.69
N THR A 9 -11.64 20.44 0.01
CA THR A 9 -11.29 20.35 1.43
C THR A 9 -12.60 20.25 2.20
N SER A 10 -13.01 19.03 2.58
CA SER A 10 -14.13 18.87 3.47
C SER A 10 -13.70 19.13 4.91
N SER A 11 -14.32 20.11 5.54
CA SER A 11 -14.19 20.40 6.96
C SER A 11 -15.14 19.49 7.74
N PHE A 12 -14.75 18.27 8.02
CA PHE A 12 -15.42 17.46 9.03
C PHE A 12 -14.49 17.29 10.23
N ALA A 13 -14.75 18.10 11.25
CA ALA A 13 -14.33 17.83 12.63
C ALA A 13 -15.36 16.89 13.23
N SER A 14 -15.13 15.58 13.17
CA SER A 14 -15.83 14.63 14.01
C SER A 14 -14.78 13.90 14.85
N ASP A 15 -14.76 14.21 16.14
CA ASP A 15 -13.96 13.52 17.17
C ASP A 15 -14.53 12.12 17.49
N GLY A 16 -15.10 11.44 16.48
CA GLY A 16 -15.58 10.08 16.62
C GLY A 16 -14.44 9.10 16.86
N GLU A 17 -14.63 8.13 17.74
CA GLU A 17 -13.63 7.10 18.10
C GLU A 17 -13.05 6.37 16.89
N ASN A 18 -13.76 6.34 15.76
CA ASN A 18 -13.38 5.61 14.54
C ASN A 18 -12.76 6.51 13.45
N TYR A 19 -12.59 7.80 13.71
CA TYR A 19 -11.99 8.70 12.73
C TYR A 19 -10.49 8.41 12.55
N LEU A 20 -10.08 8.10 11.33
CA LEU A 20 -8.70 7.71 11.00
C LEU A 20 -7.79 8.93 10.67
N GLY A 21 -8.32 10.14 10.72
CA GLY A 21 -7.58 11.38 10.52
C GLY A 21 -8.14 12.25 9.37
N PRO A 22 -7.69 13.52 9.26
CA PRO A 22 -8.18 14.42 8.24
C PRO A 22 -7.89 13.92 6.84
N VAL A 23 -8.85 14.13 5.96
CA VAL A 23 -8.77 13.69 4.57
C VAL A 23 -7.75 14.53 3.81
N SER A 24 -6.70 13.88 3.32
CA SER A 24 -5.76 14.46 2.37
C SER A 24 -5.68 13.57 1.14
N ALA A 25 -6.05 14.11 -0.01
CA ALA A 25 -5.98 13.34 -1.24
C ALA A 25 -4.52 13.07 -1.64
N THR A 26 -4.23 11.83 -2.03
CA THR A 26 -2.91 11.47 -2.58
C THR A 26 -2.57 12.37 -3.77
N PRO A 27 -1.42 13.05 -3.80
CA PRO A 27 -1.04 13.88 -4.94
C PRO A 27 -1.05 13.08 -6.24
N HIS A 28 -1.61 13.62 -7.33
CA HIS A 28 -1.70 12.92 -8.62
C HIS A 28 -0.36 12.36 -9.11
N LEU A 29 0.71 13.16 -8.97
CA LEU A 29 2.07 12.72 -9.35
C LEU A 29 2.52 11.47 -8.56
N MET A 30 1.98 11.26 -7.36
CA MET A 30 2.31 10.13 -6.52
C MET A 30 1.49 8.88 -6.82
N CYS A 31 0.30 9.02 -7.41
CA CYS A 31 -0.57 7.88 -7.71
C CYS A 31 0.12 6.81 -8.56
N GLU A 32 0.78 7.19 -9.65
CA GLU A 32 1.50 6.23 -10.49
C GLU A 32 2.66 5.56 -9.74
N ARG A 33 3.42 6.32 -8.95
CA ARG A 33 4.54 5.79 -8.16
C ARG A 33 4.08 4.83 -7.09
N ILE A 34 2.95 5.14 -6.44
CA ILE A 34 2.31 4.27 -5.45
C ILE A 34 1.84 2.99 -6.13
N VAL A 35 1.15 3.10 -7.25
CA VAL A 35 0.67 1.96 -8.02
C VAL A 35 1.82 1.06 -8.48
N ASP A 36 2.95 1.63 -8.92
CA ASP A 36 4.16 0.87 -9.27
C ASP A 36 4.85 0.24 -8.04
N ALA A 37 4.68 0.82 -6.86
CA ALA A 37 5.18 0.22 -5.61
C ALA A 37 4.27 -0.92 -5.11
N ILE A 38 2.94 -0.79 -5.34
CA ILE A 38 1.94 -1.80 -4.99
C ILE A 38 2.07 -3.01 -5.91
N LEU A 39 1.98 -2.79 -7.22
CA LEU A 39 1.81 -3.85 -8.19
C LEU A 39 3.16 -4.26 -8.81
N PRO A 40 3.40 -5.56 -9.01
CA PRO A 40 4.65 -6.02 -9.60
C PRO A 40 4.77 -5.56 -11.06
N SER A 41 5.99 -5.18 -11.44
CA SER A 41 6.31 -4.75 -12.81
C SER A 41 6.08 -5.82 -13.88
N SER A 42 5.96 -7.09 -13.46
CA SER A 42 5.64 -8.23 -14.33
C SER A 42 4.18 -8.30 -14.78
N LEU A 43 3.30 -7.46 -14.21
CA LEU A 43 1.92 -7.40 -14.68
C LEU A 43 1.84 -6.74 -16.05
N PRO A 44 0.97 -7.25 -16.95
CA PRO A 44 0.77 -6.66 -18.25
C PRO A 44 0.20 -5.24 -18.12
N LYS A 45 0.94 -4.26 -18.63
CA LYS A 45 0.55 -2.84 -18.66
C LYS A 45 -0.16 -2.53 -19.97
N GLY A 46 -1.08 -1.56 -19.94
CA GLY A 46 -1.60 -0.90 -21.11
C GLY A 46 -2.69 -1.65 -21.86
N HIS A 47 -2.72 -1.49 -23.20
CA HIS A 47 -3.82 -1.89 -24.08
C HIS A 47 -3.90 -3.38 -24.42
N HIS A 48 -3.08 -4.23 -23.81
CA HIS A 48 -3.19 -5.67 -24.02
C HIS A 48 -4.57 -6.15 -23.55
N ARG A 49 -5.19 -7.07 -24.32
CA ARG A 49 -6.46 -7.70 -23.95
C ARG A 49 -6.28 -8.35 -22.56
N ARG A 50 -7.33 -8.24 -21.73
CA ARG A 50 -7.38 -8.95 -20.45
C ARG A 50 -7.13 -10.43 -20.73
N ASP A 51 -6.14 -11.02 -20.06
CA ASP A 51 -5.94 -12.47 -20.09
C ASP A 51 -6.94 -13.09 -19.12
N GLU A 52 -8.04 -13.63 -19.64
CA GLU A 52 -9.12 -14.23 -18.87
C GLU A 52 -8.66 -15.43 -18.04
N ARG A 53 -7.51 -16.01 -18.37
CA ARG A 53 -6.90 -17.11 -17.60
C ARG A 53 -6.16 -16.62 -16.35
N LYS A 54 -5.88 -15.32 -16.22
CA LYS A 54 -5.24 -14.75 -15.05
C LYS A 54 -6.28 -14.25 -14.07
N LYS A 55 -6.16 -14.71 -12.84
CA LYS A 55 -6.98 -14.24 -11.72
C LYS A 55 -6.82 -12.72 -11.56
N ASP A 56 -7.94 -12.04 -11.33
CA ASP A 56 -7.92 -10.62 -10.97
C ASP A 56 -7.21 -10.41 -9.63
N ILE A 57 -6.47 -9.33 -9.54
CA ILE A 57 -5.77 -8.88 -8.34
C ILE A 57 -6.67 -7.88 -7.62
N GLU A 58 -7.03 -8.17 -6.38
CA GLU A 58 -7.82 -7.24 -5.55
C GLU A 58 -6.91 -6.28 -4.78
N VAL A 59 -7.15 -4.98 -4.98
CA VAL A 59 -6.50 -3.87 -4.28
C VAL A 59 -7.52 -3.17 -3.41
N PHE A 60 -7.28 -3.13 -2.11
CA PHE A 60 -8.08 -2.34 -1.16
C PHE A 60 -7.39 -1.02 -0.89
N ASP A 61 -8.16 0.06 -0.90
CA ASP A 61 -7.73 1.42 -0.53
C ASP A 61 -8.55 1.86 0.67
N ILE A 62 -7.92 1.89 1.85
CA ILE A 62 -8.60 2.22 3.11
C ILE A 62 -8.44 3.71 3.39
N GLY A 63 -9.56 4.43 3.41
CA GLY A 63 -9.60 5.89 3.34
C GLY A 63 -9.38 6.37 1.91
N CYS A 64 -10.16 5.82 0.97
CA CYS A 64 -9.89 5.99 -0.46
C CYS A 64 -10.17 7.39 -1.01
N ASN A 65 -10.82 8.26 -0.22
CA ASN A 65 -11.21 9.61 -0.61
C ASN A 65 -11.90 9.61 -1.99
N ASP A 66 -11.31 10.23 -2.98
CA ASP A 66 -11.83 10.34 -4.36
C ASP A 66 -11.45 9.16 -5.28
N ALA A 67 -10.90 8.09 -4.72
CA ALA A 67 -10.51 6.84 -5.37
C ALA A 67 -9.41 6.95 -6.46
N ARG A 68 -8.65 8.06 -6.49
CA ARG A 68 -7.66 8.31 -7.56
C ARG A 68 -6.57 7.24 -7.66
N VAL A 69 -6.17 6.62 -6.55
CA VAL A 69 -5.17 5.53 -6.54
C VAL A 69 -5.72 4.28 -7.20
N LEU A 70 -6.96 3.89 -6.85
CA LEU A 70 -7.65 2.75 -7.46
C LEU A 70 -7.92 2.97 -8.95
N ILE A 71 -8.36 4.18 -9.32
CA ILE A 71 -8.59 4.55 -10.72
C ILE A 71 -7.29 4.43 -11.51
N THR A 72 -6.19 5.00 -11.00
CA THR A 72 -4.86 4.88 -11.62
C THR A 72 -4.42 3.42 -11.77
N ALA A 73 -4.61 2.60 -10.74
CA ALA A 73 -4.26 1.17 -10.78
C ALA A 73 -5.07 0.42 -11.84
N CYS A 74 -6.38 0.62 -11.87
CA CYS A 74 -7.26 -0.05 -12.83
C CYS A 74 -7.09 0.45 -14.26
N GLN A 75 -6.76 1.70 -14.49
CA GLN A 75 -6.41 2.20 -15.82
C GLN A 75 -5.11 1.59 -16.32
N LYS A 76 -4.11 1.48 -15.45
CA LYS A 76 -2.78 0.96 -15.78
C LYS A 76 -2.75 -0.55 -15.99
N TYR A 77 -3.55 -1.31 -15.22
CA TYR A 77 -3.55 -2.79 -15.23
C TYR A 77 -4.95 -3.36 -15.41
N LYS A 78 -5.14 -4.16 -16.47
CA LYS A 78 -6.47 -4.68 -16.85
C LYS A 78 -7.02 -5.76 -15.91
N ASN A 79 -6.16 -6.49 -15.21
CA ASN A 79 -6.53 -7.54 -14.27
C ASN A 79 -6.49 -7.08 -12.80
N VAL A 80 -6.62 -5.77 -12.55
CA VAL A 80 -6.76 -5.20 -11.22
C VAL A 80 -8.21 -4.83 -10.97
N ARG A 81 -8.71 -5.20 -9.79
CA ARG A 81 -9.98 -4.75 -9.23
C ARG A 81 -9.72 -3.95 -7.96
N GLY A 82 -10.47 -2.89 -7.75
CA GLY A 82 -10.35 -2.01 -6.59
C GLY A 82 -11.55 -2.13 -5.65
N VAL A 83 -11.28 -2.07 -4.35
CA VAL A 83 -12.29 -1.85 -3.31
C VAL A 83 -11.84 -0.63 -2.51
N GLY A 84 -12.58 0.47 -2.62
CA GLY A 84 -12.35 1.70 -1.85
C GLY A 84 -13.27 1.72 -0.63
N ILE A 85 -12.69 1.95 0.53
CA ILE A 85 -13.39 2.11 1.80
C ILE A 85 -13.28 3.57 2.22
N GLU A 86 -14.41 4.24 2.38
CA GLU A 86 -14.46 5.65 2.77
C GLU A 86 -15.61 5.87 3.75
N ILE A 87 -15.32 6.53 4.87
CA ILE A 87 -16.31 6.78 5.91
C ILE A 87 -17.10 8.07 5.66
N ASP A 88 -16.49 9.05 4.99
CA ASP A 88 -17.15 10.32 4.64
C ASP A 88 -18.10 10.10 3.45
N PRO A 89 -19.42 10.29 3.61
CA PRO A 89 -20.39 10.07 2.54
C PRO A 89 -20.18 11.02 1.35
N VAL A 90 -19.68 12.22 1.57
CA VAL A 90 -19.40 13.19 0.50
C VAL A 90 -18.20 12.72 -0.32
N ALA A 91 -17.13 12.31 0.33
CA ALA A 91 -15.95 11.76 -0.33
C ALA A 91 -16.28 10.45 -1.06
N ALA A 92 -17.04 9.53 -0.43
CA ALA A 92 -17.49 8.29 -1.04
C ALA A 92 -18.34 8.53 -2.30
N ASN A 93 -19.25 9.51 -2.27
CA ASN A 93 -20.04 9.88 -3.44
C ASN A 93 -19.17 10.48 -4.56
N ASN A 94 -18.21 11.34 -4.21
CA ASN A 94 -17.24 11.87 -5.17
C ASN A 94 -16.39 10.74 -5.79
N ALA A 95 -15.95 9.77 -4.99
CA ALA A 95 -15.24 8.59 -5.47
C ALA A 95 -16.07 7.79 -6.49
N ARG A 96 -17.35 7.52 -6.19
CA ARG A 96 -18.27 6.82 -7.11
C ARG A 96 -18.43 7.59 -8.42
N ASN A 97 -18.54 8.91 -8.37
CA ASN A 97 -18.64 9.75 -9.57
C ASN A 97 -17.35 9.71 -10.40
N ASN A 98 -16.19 9.77 -9.77
CA ASN A 98 -14.89 9.66 -10.45
C ASN A 98 -14.70 8.28 -11.10
N VAL A 99 -15.10 7.22 -10.43
CA VAL A 99 -15.09 5.85 -10.97
C VAL A 99 -15.99 5.76 -12.21
N ARG A 100 -17.21 6.32 -12.15
CA ARG A 100 -18.15 6.36 -13.28
C ARG A 100 -17.58 7.16 -14.45
N ASN A 101 -17.06 8.36 -14.20
CA ASN A 101 -16.45 9.19 -15.22
C ASN A 101 -15.24 8.51 -15.90
N SER A 102 -14.58 7.62 -15.17
CA SER A 102 -13.46 6.80 -15.68
C SER A 102 -13.90 5.51 -16.36
N LYS A 103 -15.22 5.20 -16.38
CA LYS A 103 -15.82 3.97 -16.93
C LYS A 103 -15.23 2.70 -16.28
N LEU A 104 -15.11 2.72 -14.96
CA LEU A 104 -14.48 1.64 -14.17
C LEU A 104 -15.44 1.01 -13.14
N GLU A 105 -16.76 1.26 -13.23
CA GLU A 105 -17.77 0.79 -12.26
C GLU A 105 -17.83 -0.74 -12.14
N ASN A 106 -17.50 -1.44 -13.19
CA ASN A 106 -17.42 -2.90 -13.19
C ASN A 106 -16.12 -3.46 -12.61
N ARG A 107 -15.18 -2.59 -12.23
CA ARG A 107 -13.87 -2.97 -11.71
C ARG A 107 -13.51 -2.33 -10.37
N ILE A 108 -14.18 -1.24 -9.97
CA ILE A 108 -13.95 -0.53 -8.72
C ILE A 108 -15.27 -0.45 -7.96
N GLU A 109 -15.28 -1.01 -6.76
CA GLU A 109 -16.35 -0.89 -5.79
C GLU A 109 -15.98 0.19 -4.77
N ILE A 110 -16.89 1.14 -4.50
CA ILE A 110 -16.72 2.15 -3.45
C ILE A 110 -17.76 1.89 -2.36
N ARG A 111 -17.26 1.61 -1.16
CA ARG A 111 -18.06 1.37 0.04
C ARG A 111 -18.00 2.59 0.95
N GLU A 112 -19.17 3.14 1.24
CA GLU A 112 -19.33 4.09 2.33
C GLU A 112 -19.41 3.29 3.63
N GLN A 113 -18.26 3.13 4.29
CA GLN A 113 -18.11 2.19 5.38
C GLN A 113 -16.98 2.62 6.32
N ASP A 114 -17.18 2.40 7.62
CA ASP A 114 -16.10 2.48 8.60
C ASP A 114 -15.10 1.33 8.36
N ALA A 115 -13.84 1.69 8.18
CA ALA A 115 -12.74 0.75 7.96
C ALA A 115 -12.61 -0.29 9.09
N MET A 116 -13.01 0.09 10.31
CA MET A 116 -12.98 -0.80 11.48
C MET A 116 -13.99 -1.95 11.36
N THR A 117 -15.02 -1.80 10.55
CA THR A 117 -16.07 -2.81 10.35
C THR A 117 -15.83 -3.74 9.16
N VAL A 118 -14.75 -3.51 8.38
CA VAL A 118 -14.46 -4.31 7.17
C VAL A 118 -14.08 -5.74 7.56
N THR A 119 -14.86 -6.71 7.10
CA THR A 119 -14.68 -8.13 7.45
C THR A 119 -13.92 -8.91 6.38
N ASP A 120 -13.94 -8.45 5.14
CA ASP A 120 -13.41 -9.16 3.98
C ASP A 120 -12.01 -8.70 3.53
N VAL A 121 -11.25 -8.08 4.43
CA VAL A 121 -9.84 -7.69 4.21
C VAL A 121 -8.97 -8.87 3.74
N HIS A 122 -9.34 -10.09 4.11
CA HIS A 122 -8.66 -11.31 3.67
C HIS A 122 -8.70 -11.54 2.15
N ARG A 123 -9.59 -10.89 1.42
CA ARG A 123 -9.65 -10.96 -0.05
C ARG A 123 -8.53 -10.17 -0.71
N ALA A 124 -8.06 -9.10 -0.06
CA ALA A 124 -7.07 -8.20 -0.61
C ALA A 124 -5.72 -8.91 -0.86
N GLU A 125 -5.20 -8.78 -2.07
CA GLU A 125 -3.81 -9.14 -2.36
C GLU A 125 -2.87 -7.95 -2.07
N TYR A 126 -3.39 -6.74 -2.17
CA TYR A 126 -2.70 -5.50 -1.82
C TYR A 126 -3.64 -4.56 -1.06
N ILE A 127 -3.10 -3.89 -0.05
CA ILE A 127 -3.79 -2.85 0.71
C ILE A 127 -2.97 -1.58 0.61
N PHE A 128 -3.60 -0.49 0.20
CA PHE A 128 -3.02 0.84 0.25
C PHE A 128 -3.57 1.62 1.43
N LEU A 129 -2.70 2.39 2.07
CA LEU A 129 -3.01 3.23 3.22
C LEU A 129 -2.36 4.61 3.06
N TYR A 130 -3.15 5.64 3.17
CA TYR A 130 -2.66 6.99 3.39
C TYR A 130 -3.38 7.61 4.59
N LEU A 131 -3.03 7.11 5.76
CA LEU A 131 -3.62 7.50 7.04
C LEU A 131 -2.58 8.20 7.90
N LEU A 132 -3.03 9.08 8.80
CA LEU A 132 -2.18 9.65 9.83
C LEU A 132 -1.70 8.56 10.82
N PRO A 133 -0.64 8.80 11.61
CA PRO A 133 -0.11 7.81 12.56
C PRO A 133 -1.19 7.20 13.47
N LYS A 134 -2.09 8.00 14.05
CA LYS A 134 -3.22 7.52 14.87
C LYS A 134 -4.18 6.61 14.08
N GLY A 135 -4.41 6.90 12.79
CA GLY A 135 -5.21 6.04 11.92
C GLY A 135 -4.51 4.70 11.68
N ASN A 136 -3.20 4.72 11.43
CA ASN A 136 -2.40 3.51 11.27
C ASN A 136 -2.40 2.65 12.54
N GLU A 137 -2.36 3.26 13.74
CA GLU A 137 -2.46 2.55 15.02
C GLU A 137 -3.81 1.83 15.19
N LYS A 138 -4.89 2.45 14.75
CA LYS A 138 -6.22 1.84 14.83
C LYS A 138 -6.38 0.68 13.86
N ILE A 139 -6.04 0.90 12.59
CA ILE A 139 -6.28 -0.09 11.54
C ILE A 139 -5.31 -1.28 11.60
N GLU A 140 -4.10 -1.11 12.16
CA GLU A 140 -3.07 -2.15 12.16
C GLU A 140 -3.55 -3.47 12.82
N LYS A 141 -4.39 -3.38 13.86
CA LYS A 141 -4.95 -4.55 14.55
C LYS A 141 -5.81 -5.38 13.58
N ILE A 142 -6.70 -4.71 12.86
CA ILE A 142 -7.58 -5.36 11.89
C ILE A 142 -6.78 -5.99 10.76
N LEU A 143 -5.77 -5.26 10.27
CA LEU A 143 -4.90 -5.79 9.23
C LEU A 143 -4.15 -7.02 9.69
N ARG A 144 -3.60 -7.00 10.90
CA ARG A 144 -2.88 -8.13 11.49
C ARG A 144 -3.76 -9.37 11.64
N GLU A 145 -5.00 -9.18 12.09
CA GLU A 145 -5.94 -10.26 12.38
C GLU A 145 -6.60 -10.83 11.12
N ARG A 146 -6.93 -9.97 10.14
CA ARG A 146 -7.83 -10.33 9.03
C ARG A 146 -7.16 -10.43 7.67
N MET A 147 -5.96 -9.86 7.45
CA MET A 147 -5.32 -9.98 6.16
C MET A 147 -4.86 -11.40 5.86
N ASN A 148 -4.91 -11.80 4.59
CA ASN A 148 -4.41 -13.11 4.19
C ASN A 148 -2.87 -13.16 4.11
N ASP A 149 -2.31 -14.38 4.11
CA ASP A 149 -0.87 -14.62 4.09
C ASP A 149 -0.15 -14.15 2.81
N ARG A 150 -0.88 -13.80 1.77
CA ARG A 150 -0.33 -13.30 0.50
C ARG A 150 -0.40 -11.78 0.40
N CYS A 151 -1.15 -11.13 1.29
CA CYS A 151 -1.39 -9.71 1.25
C CYS A 151 -0.11 -8.92 1.49
N ARG A 152 0.13 -7.93 0.65
CA ARG A 152 1.12 -6.86 0.84
C ARG A 152 0.42 -5.57 1.22
N ILE A 153 1.10 -4.75 2.02
CA ILE A 153 0.59 -3.43 2.40
C ILE A 153 1.54 -2.36 1.88
N VAL A 154 0.98 -1.28 1.38
CA VAL A 154 1.73 -0.09 0.98
C VAL A 154 1.18 1.10 1.72
N CYS A 155 2.03 1.75 2.49
CA CYS A 155 1.70 2.98 3.19
C CYS A 155 2.39 4.16 2.52
N TYR A 156 1.67 5.27 2.38
CA TYR A 156 2.23 6.54 1.96
C TYR A 156 2.40 7.46 3.16
N MET A 157 3.54 8.11 3.25
CA MET A 157 4.02 9.03 4.30
C MET A 157 4.28 8.42 5.67
N PHE A 158 3.41 7.57 6.19
CA PHE A 158 3.51 7.09 7.57
C PHE A 158 3.62 5.57 7.64
N LYS A 159 4.50 5.08 8.52
CA LYS A 159 4.69 3.64 8.78
C LYS A 159 3.52 3.06 9.58
N LEU A 160 3.31 1.76 9.42
CA LEU A 160 2.55 0.99 10.40
C LEU A 160 3.38 0.85 11.67
N PRO A 161 2.80 1.10 12.85
CA PRO A 161 3.50 1.00 14.12
C PRO A 161 3.60 -0.45 14.59
N ASP A 162 4.72 -0.79 15.22
CA ASP A 162 4.79 -1.96 16.10
C ASP A 162 4.21 -1.57 17.46
N ARG A 163 3.38 -2.43 18.08
CA ARG A 163 2.61 -2.09 19.29
C ARG A 163 3.45 -2.01 20.55
N LEU A 164 4.48 -2.86 20.65
CA LEU A 164 5.36 -3.00 21.79
C LEU A 164 6.79 -3.00 21.32
N GLU A 165 7.74 -2.65 22.18
CA GLU A 165 9.17 -2.64 21.84
C GLU A 165 9.66 -4.00 21.32
N ASP A 166 9.13 -5.10 21.86
CA ASP A 166 9.47 -6.46 21.44
C ASP A 166 8.65 -6.95 20.25
N ASP A 167 7.55 -6.29 19.93
CA ASP A 167 6.68 -6.65 18.80
C ASP A 167 7.14 -5.99 17.51
N LYS A 168 8.07 -6.61 16.83
CA LYS A 168 8.59 -6.14 15.54
C LYS A 168 7.81 -6.71 14.35
N PHE A 169 6.50 -6.87 14.47
CA PHE A 169 5.69 -7.51 13.42
C PHE A 169 5.75 -6.73 12.10
N TRP A 170 5.52 -5.43 12.13
CA TRP A 170 5.55 -4.60 10.94
C TRP A 170 6.97 -4.25 10.51
N SER A 171 7.87 -3.94 11.44
CA SER A 171 9.28 -3.69 11.14
C SER A 171 9.94 -4.87 10.45
N LYS A 172 9.65 -6.11 10.85
CA LYS A 172 10.15 -7.32 10.18
C LYS A 172 9.59 -7.49 8.77
N ARG A 173 8.37 -7.01 8.51
CA ARG A 173 7.70 -7.08 7.21
C ARG A 173 8.06 -5.94 6.26
N LEU A 174 8.67 -4.88 6.75
CA LEU A 174 9.10 -3.76 5.90
C LEU A 174 10.20 -4.24 4.94
N ILE A 175 9.86 -4.33 3.66
CA ILE A 175 10.76 -4.85 2.62
C ILE A 175 11.34 -3.78 1.74
N LYS A 176 10.71 -2.61 1.70
CA LYS A 176 11.15 -1.48 0.89
C LYS A 176 10.66 -0.17 1.48
N GLU A 177 11.55 0.81 1.51
CA GLU A 177 11.27 2.21 1.79
C GLU A 177 11.79 3.03 0.61
N VAL A 178 10.94 3.85 0.02
CA VAL A 178 11.28 4.70 -1.11
C VAL A 178 10.99 6.15 -0.74
N ALA A 179 12.01 6.98 -0.71
CA ALA A 179 11.86 8.42 -0.59
C ALA A 179 11.76 9.03 -1.99
N PHE A 180 10.87 9.99 -2.16
CA PHE A 180 10.75 10.75 -3.39
C PHE A 180 11.11 12.19 -3.12
N ASP A 181 12.09 12.67 -3.87
CA ASP A 181 12.46 14.08 -3.88
C ASP A 181 11.56 14.84 -4.85
N ASP A 182 10.82 15.81 -4.34
CA ASP A 182 10.08 16.77 -5.16
C ASP A 182 10.94 18.03 -5.33
N SER A 183 11.96 17.92 -6.17
CA SER A 183 12.93 18.99 -6.42
C SER A 183 12.27 20.33 -6.82
N ARG A 184 11.09 20.27 -7.45
CA ARG A 184 10.33 21.47 -7.84
C ARG A 184 9.74 22.26 -6.67
N LYS A 185 9.55 21.62 -5.50
CA LYS A 185 9.11 22.30 -4.27
C LYS A 185 10.26 22.86 -3.43
N ARG A 186 11.49 22.34 -3.61
CA ARG A 186 12.70 22.85 -2.93
C ARG A 186 12.97 24.32 -3.30
N GLU A 187 12.82 24.67 -4.57
CA GLU A 187 13.11 26.03 -5.05
C GLU A 187 12.16 27.10 -4.50
N ARG A 188 10.94 26.71 -4.09
CA ARG A 188 9.93 27.68 -3.66
C ARG A 188 9.84 27.92 -2.14
N LYS A 189 10.33 27.05 -1.27
CA LYS A 189 10.10 27.16 0.20
C LYS A 189 11.25 26.79 1.11
N GLY A 190 12.41 26.35 0.63
CA GLY A 190 13.55 25.96 1.51
C GLY A 190 13.26 24.77 2.46
N VAL A 191 12.11 24.10 2.31
CA VAL A 191 11.70 22.99 3.17
C VAL A 191 12.16 21.68 2.56
N ASP A 192 12.90 20.87 3.32
CA ASP A 192 13.22 19.48 2.94
C ASP A 192 11.97 18.62 2.94
N THR A 193 11.37 18.44 1.76
CA THR A 193 10.17 17.63 1.57
C THR A 193 10.47 16.12 1.46
N SER A 194 11.75 15.72 1.42
CA SER A 194 12.15 14.31 1.31
C SER A 194 11.72 13.47 2.52
N ARG A 195 11.52 14.12 3.67
CA ARG A 195 11.02 13.46 4.90
C ARG A 195 9.56 13.05 4.82
N TYR A 196 8.76 13.71 3.98
CA TYR A 196 7.31 13.53 3.94
C TYR A 196 6.81 12.71 2.73
N ASN A 197 7.61 12.59 1.67
CA ASN A 197 7.22 11.84 0.47
C ASN A 197 7.85 10.45 0.48
N ARG A 198 7.37 9.57 1.35
CA ARG A 198 7.88 8.21 1.48
C ARG A 198 6.81 7.17 1.23
N ILE A 199 7.19 6.09 0.58
CA ILE A 199 6.37 4.90 0.40
C ILE A 199 7.04 3.76 1.18
N TYR A 200 6.24 3.08 1.99
CA TYR A 200 6.65 1.92 2.78
C TYR A 200 5.92 0.69 2.26
N VAL A 201 6.68 -0.32 1.86
CA VAL A 201 6.13 -1.57 1.34
C VAL A 201 6.37 -2.69 2.35
N TYR A 202 5.31 -3.31 2.81
CA TYR A 202 5.33 -4.45 3.72
C TYR A 202 5.07 -5.73 2.93
N GLY A 203 5.98 -6.71 3.07
CA GLY A 203 5.87 -8.00 2.41
C GLY A 203 4.77 -8.87 2.99
N SER A 204 4.26 -9.78 2.18
CA SER A 204 3.33 -10.81 2.62
C SER A 204 4.02 -11.81 3.59
N LYS A 205 3.23 -12.51 4.40
CA LYS A 205 3.78 -13.53 5.32
C LYS A 205 4.57 -14.60 4.56
N ARG A 206 4.03 -15.09 3.45
CA ARG A 206 4.71 -16.06 2.58
C ARG A 206 6.05 -15.56 2.03
N GLU A 207 6.12 -14.28 1.67
CA GLU A 207 7.36 -13.67 1.20
C GLU A 207 8.40 -13.59 2.31
N MET A 208 7.98 -13.26 3.53
CA MET A 208 8.87 -13.21 4.69
C MET A 208 9.41 -14.58 5.05
N GLU A 209 8.56 -15.61 5.10
CA GLU A 209 8.95 -16.99 5.34
C GLU A 209 9.96 -17.49 4.29
N ARG A 210 9.70 -17.17 3.00
CA ARG A 210 10.63 -17.50 1.91
C ARG A 210 11.99 -16.82 2.09
N ARG A 211 11.99 -15.53 2.44
CA ARG A 211 13.23 -14.77 2.70
C ARG A 211 14.01 -15.35 3.88
N GLU A 212 13.31 -15.71 4.94
CA GLU A 212 13.96 -16.33 6.11
C GLU A 212 14.55 -17.69 5.77
N LYS A 213 13.82 -18.52 5.02
CA LYS A 213 14.33 -19.81 4.54
C LYS A 213 15.60 -19.65 3.71
N ILE A 214 15.63 -18.69 2.78
CA ILE A 214 16.81 -18.37 1.98
C ILE A 214 17.97 -17.91 2.88
N ARG A 215 17.72 -17.03 3.85
CA ARG A 215 18.75 -16.58 4.79
C ARG A 215 19.35 -17.73 5.60
N LYS A 216 18.53 -18.68 6.05
CA LYS A 216 18.99 -19.87 6.77
C LYS A 216 19.89 -20.74 5.89
N ILE A 217 19.51 -20.97 4.62
CA ILE A 217 20.31 -21.73 3.66
C ILE A 217 21.65 -21.04 3.40
N VAL A 218 21.65 -19.73 3.14
CA VAL A 218 22.89 -18.97 2.90
C VAL A 218 23.81 -19.00 4.12
N ARG A 219 23.29 -18.81 5.33
CA ARG A 219 24.08 -18.89 6.57
C ARG A 219 24.67 -20.27 6.77
N ALA A 220 23.92 -21.33 6.51
CA ALA A 220 24.41 -22.70 6.59
C ALA A 220 25.50 -22.96 5.53
N GLY A 221 25.31 -22.49 4.29
CA GLY A 221 26.30 -22.61 3.22
C GLY A 221 27.61 -21.87 3.50
N VAL A 222 27.53 -20.67 4.06
CA VAL A 222 28.72 -19.89 4.51
C VAL A 222 29.43 -20.60 5.66
N GLY A 223 28.67 -21.17 6.62
CA GLY A 223 29.23 -21.93 7.73
C GLY A 223 30.01 -23.17 7.26
N VAL A 224 29.50 -23.88 6.25
CA VAL A 224 30.20 -25.04 5.64
C VAL A 224 31.46 -24.56 4.91
N ALA A 225 31.41 -23.47 4.15
CA ALA A 225 32.58 -22.94 3.44
C ALA A 225 33.70 -22.51 4.41
N ILE A 226 33.35 -21.82 5.52
CA ILE A 226 34.30 -21.43 6.56
C ILE A 226 34.89 -22.65 7.25
N GLY A 227 34.08 -23.66 7.57
CA GLY A 227 34.52 -24.93 8.17
C GLY A 227 35.52 -25.66 7.29
N ILE A 228 35.33 -25.68 5.97
CA ILE A 228 36.26 -26.29 5.01
C ILE A 228 37.58 -25.55 4.98
N VAL A 229 37.55 -24.20 4.94
CA VAL A 229 38.76 -23.35 4.92
C VAL A 229 39.57 -23.53 6.20
N LEU A 230 38.95 -23.53 7.38
CA LEU A 230 39.63 -23.76 8.66
C LEU A 230 40.23 -25.14 8.78
N ARG A 231 39.53 -26.16 8.30
CA ARG A 231 40.02 -27.55 8.31
C ARG A 231 41.26 -27.73 7.42
N ASN A 232 41.27 -27.06 6.26
CA ASN A 232 42.41 -27.08 5.33
C ASN A 232 43.62 -26.27 5.83
N SER A 233 43.39 -25.28 6.68
CA SER A 233 44.48 -24.48 7.32
C SER A 233 45.11 -25.16 8.53
N MET A 234 44.40 -26.12 9.16
CA MET A 234 44.92 -26.90 10.29
C MET A 234 45.69 -28.18 9.86
N LEU A 235 45.66 -28.48 8.58
CA LEU A 235 46.35 -29.65 8.01
C LEU A 235 47.63 -29.29 7.27
N LYS A 236 48.11 -28.07 7.40
CA LYS A 236 49.45 -27.58 7.00
C LYS A 236 50.28 -27.20 8.22
#